data_95dc691e48c7b9408b4362d9d86f2498
#
_entry.id   95dc691e48c7b9408b4362d9d86f2498
#
_cell.length_a   1.000
_cell.length_b   1.000
_cell.length_c   1.000
_cell.angle_alpha   90.00
_cell.angle_beta   90.00
_cell.angle_gamma   90.00
#
_symmetry.space_group_name_H-M   'P 1'
#
loop_
_entity.id
_entity.type
_entity.pdbx_description
1 polymer ?
#
loop_
_entity_poly.entity_id
_entity_poly.type
_entity_poly.pdbx_seq_one_letter_code
_entity_poly.pdbx_strand_id
1 'polypeptide(L)'
;MKFHRIYALFLRHFFLIKSSFPRILDLIYWPTIQIILWGFISKFFTMYSDFYNHAVGIILTAAILYDFLFRSSISFNMLFLEEIWSRNFTNLFISPLKVSEIIAALTATALIRTLIGIVPAILIAAPFFGVSLLDLGPSLMLLLLSLYIFGMTLGLLVVSGLLRYGPAFENVAWSSLFLLAPLGCIYYPLSILPDWLQKIAEALPLVYIFEEVRSILLNNVVNYSNIISALKLNMFYFVSSILIFYSSFNSARKKGTLINVGE
;
A
#
# COMPACT_ATOMS: atom_id res chain seq x y z
N MET A 1 21.80 -9.26 9.78
CA MET A 1 21.61 -8.34 8.63
C MET A 1 22.74 -7.32 8.64
N LYS A 2 23.34 -7.02 7.48
CA LYS A 2 24.41 -6.00 7.37
C LYS A 2 23.84 -4.77 6.68
N PHE A 3 23.80 -3.63 7.38
CA PHE A 3 23.18 -2.41 6.92
C PHE A 3 23.74 -1.92 5.56
N HIS A 4 25.05 -1.98 5.35
CA HIS A 4 25.67 -1.55 4.10
C HIS A 4 25.16 -2.31 2.86
N ARG A 5 24.74 -3.58 3.02
CA ARG A 5 24.19 -4.40 1.93
C ARG A 5 22.77 -3.96 1.56
N ILE A 6 21.95 -3.69 2.58
CA ILE A 6 20.60 -3.14 2.39
C ILE A 6 20.70 -1.79 1.71
N TYR A 7 21.60 -0.93 2.19
CA TYR A 7 21.82 0.39 1.64
C TYR A 7 22.32 0.36 0.18
N ALA A 8 23.22 -0.55 -0.16
CA ALA A 8 23.70 -0.70 -1.54
C ALA A 8 22.57 -1.08 -2.51
N LEU A 9 21.70 -2.03 -2.13
CA LEU A 9 20.56 -2.42 -2.96
C LEU A 9 19.51 -1.30 -3.04
N PHE A 10 19.25 -0.61 -1.93
CA PHE A 10 18.39 0.57 -1.89
C PHE A 10 18.91 1.66 -2.84
N LEU A 11 20.21 2.02 -2.78
CA LEU A 11 20.80 3.00 -3.66
C LEU A 11 20.69 2.61 -5.14
N ARG A 12 20.90 1.34 -5.46
CA ARG A 12 20.73 0.85 -6.84
C ARG A 12 19.32 1.17 -7.35
N HIS A 13 18.27 0.80 -6.60
CA HIS A 13 16.89 1.09 -7.00
C HIS A 13 16.61 2.59 -7.03
N PHE A 14 17.13 3.35 -6.08
CA PHE A 14 16.97 4.80 -6.04
C PHE A 14 17.55 5.46 -7.29
N PHE A 15 18.76 5.07 -7.71
CA PHE A 15 19.37 5.58 -8.95
C PHE A 15 18.59 5.15 -10.20
N LEU A 16 18.02 3.95 -10.23
CA LEU A 16 17.16 3.51 -11.35
C LEU A 16 15.90 4.36 -11.46
N ILE A 17 15.30 4.80 -10.34
CA ILE A 17 14.16 5.72 -10.34
C ILE A 17 14.62 7.10 -10.82
N LYS A 18 15.69 7.64 -10.22
CA LYS A 18 16.21 8.99 -10.53
C LYS A 18 16.65 9.15 -11.98
N SER A 19 17.20 8.12 -12.59
CA SER A 19 17.72 8.17 -13.97
C SER A 19 16.63 8.13 -15.03
N SER A 20 15.37 7.83 -14.68
CA SER A 20 14.28 7.66 -15.64
C SER A 20 13.14 8.63 -15.36
N PHE A 21 13.07 9.72 -16.13
CA PHE A 21 11.96 10.69 -16.05
C PHE A 21 10.58 10.03 -16.23
N PRO A 22 10.37 9.10 -17.19
CA PRO A 22 9.10 8.41 -17.33
C PRO A 22 8.65 7.66 -16.06
N ARG A 23 9.58 7.05 -15.31
CA ARG A 23 9.26 6.37 -14.04
C ARG A 23 8.81 7.34 -12.97
N ILE A 24 9.46 8.49 -12.84
CA ILE A 24 9.07 9.53 -11.88
C ILE A 24 7.69 10.08 -12.27
N LEU A 25 7.47 10.35 -13.55
CA LEU A 25 6.21 10.83 -14.07
C LEU A 25 5.07 9.83 -13.79
N ASP A 26 5.27 8.56 -14.05
CA ASP A 26 4.29 7.50 -13.76
C ASP A 26 3.94 7.43 -12.28
N LEU A 27 4.94 7.54 -11.39
CA LEU A 27 4.71 7.54 -9.93
C LEU A 27 3.85 8.72 -9.47
N ILE A 28 4.00 9.89 -10.07
CA ILE A 28 3.27 11.11 -9.68
C ILE A 28 1.91 11.21 -10.39
N TYR A 29 1.85 10.79 -11.65
CA TYR A 29 0.67 10.96 -12.51
C TYR A 29 -0.59 10.29 -11.94
N TRP A 30 -0.51 9.00 -11.66
CA TRP A 30 -1.69 8.23 -11.23
C TRP A 30 -2.30 8.71 -9.91
N PRO A 31 -1.52 8.97 -8.82
CA PRO A 31 -2.11 9.51 -7.58
C PRO A 31 -2.74 10.87 -7.80
N THR A 32 -2.06 11.71 -8.57
CA THR A 32 -2.53 13.08 -8.82
C THR A 32 -3.87 13.08 -9.56
N ILE A 33 -3.99 12.30 -10.64
CA ILE A 33 -5.24 12.18 -11.39
C ILE A 33 -6.37 11.61 -10.54
N GLN A 34 -6.07 10.58 -9.73
CA GLN A 34 -7.06 9.96 -8.87
C GLN A 34 -7.58 10.93 -7.81
N ILE A 35 -6.70 11.72 -7.19
CA ILE A 35 -7.11 12.73 -6.19
C ILE A 35 -7.87 13.88 -6.83
N ILE A 36 -7.48 14.32 -8.03
CA ILE A 36 -8.22 15.33 -8.78
C ILE A 36 -9.65 14.82 -9.10
N LEU A 37 -9.78 13.57 -9.56
CA LEU A 37 -11.07 12.96 -9.85
C LEU A 37 -11.95 12.90 -8.59
N TRP A 38 -11.44 12.35 -7.50
CA TRP A 38 -12.17 12.29 -6.24
C TRP A 38 -12.49 13.68 -5.68
N GLY A 39 -11.57 14.63 -5.83
CA GLY A 39 -11.79 16.02 -5.44
C GLY A 39 -12.95 16.67 -6.20
N PHE A 40 -13.04 16.49 -7.52
CA PHE A 40 -14.16 16.99 -8.31
C PHE A 40 -15.48 16.26 -8.01
N ILE A 41 -15.45 14.94 -7.81
CA ILE A 41 -16.64 14.19 -7.37
C ILE A 41 -17.12 14.71 -6.02
N SER A 42 -16.21 14.93 -5.10
CA SER A 42 -16.50 15.51 -3.80
C SER A 42 -17.12 16.91 -3.92
N LYS A 43 -16.51 17.78 -4.72
CA LYS A 43 -17.04 19.12 -4.96
C LYS A 43 -18.42 19.10 -5.62
N PHE A 44 -18.67 18.17 -6.52
CA PHE A 44 -19.99 17.97 -7.13
C PHE A 44 -21.06 17.68 -6.07
N PHE A 45 -20.80 16.80 -5.10
CA PHE A 45 -21.75 16.52 -4.03
C PHE A 45 -22.03 17.73 -3.13
N THR A 46 -21.04 18.58 -2.84
CA THR A 46 -21.27 19.80 -2.04
C THR A 46 -22.18 20.81 -2.73
N MET A 47 -22.22 20.82 -4.07
CA MET A 47 -23.10 21.76 -4.81
C MET A 47 -24.59 21.42 -4.66
N TYR A 48 -24.93 20.18 -4.29
CA TYR A 48 -26.33 19.74 -4.21
C TYR A 48 -26.90 19.74 -2.79
N SER A 49 -26.09 19.82 -1.76
CA SER A 49 -26.56 19.89 -0.37
C SER A 49 -25.44 20.24 0.60
N ASP A 50 -25.71 21.20 1.50
CA ASP A 50 -24.81 21.56 2.62
C ASP A 50 -24.57 20.38 3.59
N PHE A 51 -25.49 19.42 3.62
CA PHE A 51 -25.35 18.18 4.39
C PHE A 51 -24.09 17.37 4.01
N TYR A 52 -23.66 17.46 2.75
CA TYR A 52 -22.49 16.74 2.26
C TYR A 52 -21.15 17.44 2.52
N ASN A 53 -21.12 18.66 3.03
CA ASN A 53 -19.88 19.42 3.26
C ASN A 53 -18.89 18.67 4.17
N HIS A 54 -19.37 18.03 5.24
CA HIS A 54 -18.53 17.21 6.12
C HIS A 54 -18.16 15.85 5.50
N ALA A 55 -19.08 15.22 4.78
CA ALA A 55 -18.85 13.91 4.17
C ALA A 55 -17.77 13.96 3.08
N VAL A 56 -17.65 15.05 2.37
CA VAL A 56 -16.71 15.26 1.27
C VAL A 56 -15.26 15.22 1.73
N GLY A 57 -14.95 15.91 2.84
CA GLY A 57 -13.60 15.86 3.42
C GLY A 57 -13.20 14.44 3.81
N ILE A 58 -14.15 13.66 4.35
CA ILE A 58 -13.92 12.27 4.76
C ILE A 58 -13.63 11.38 3.56
N ILE A 59 -14.44 11.48 2.50
CA ILE A 59 -14.27 10.65 1.29
C ILE A 59 -12.91 10.93 0.63
N LEU A 60 -12.54 12.20 0.50
CA LEU A 60 -11.27 12.56 -0.12
C LEU A 60 -10.06 12.15 0.75
N THR A 61 -10.16 12.35 2.08
CA THR A 61 -9.13 11.86 3.02
C THR A 61 -9.00 10.34 2.93
N ALA A 62 -10.11 9.62 2.89
CA ALA A 62 -10.12 8.17 2.75
C ALA A 62 -9.50 7.74 1.41
N ALA A 63 -9.80 8.43 0.31
CA ALA A 63 -9.21 8.16 -1.00
C ALA A 63 -7.67 8.33 -0.99
N ILE A 64 -7.16 9.41 -0.37
CA ILE A 64 -5.72 9.66 -0.25
C ILE A 64 -5.04 8.54 0.58
N LEU A 65 -5.62 8.18 1.72
CA LEU A 65 -5.07 7.13 2.60
C LEU A 65 -5.12 5.76 1.92
N TYR A 66 -6.19 5.47 1.18
CA TYR A 66 -6.27 4.23 0.42
C TYR A 66 -5.27 4.20 -0.74
N ASP A 67 -5.06 5.30 -1.44
CA ASP A 67 -4.04 5.38 -2.49
C ASP A 67 -2.62 5.19 -1.91
N PHE A 68 -2.36 5.66 -0.68
CA PHE A 68 -1.11 5.38 0.02
C PHE A 68 -0.88 3.87 0.24
N LEU A 69 -1.89 3.13 0.71
CA LEU A 69 -1.83 1.67 0.85
C LEU A 69 -1.63 1.00 -0.51
N PHE A 70 -2.45 1.39 -1.49
CA PHE A 70 -2.41 0.83 -2.84
C PHE A 70 -1.01 0.94 -3.44
N ARG A 71 -0.40 2.13 -3.35
CA ARG A 71 0.96 2.38 -3.86
C ARG A 71 2.01 1.65 -3.08
N SER A 72 1.87 1.52 -1.78
CA SER A 72 2.80 0.74 -0.96
C SER A 72 2.90 -0.70 -1.45
N SER A 73 1.76 -1.35 -1.67
CA SER A 73 1.70 -2.72 -2.17
C SER A 73 2.22 -2.86 -3.60
N ILE A 74 1.72 -2.02 -4.52
CA ILE A 74 2.13 -2.08 -5.93
C ILE A 74 3.61 -1.73 -6.10
N SER A 75 4.13 -0.73 -5.38
CA SER A 75 5.55 -0.37 -5.46
C SER A 75 6.46 -1.52 -5.07
N PHE A 76 6.10 -2.27 -4.01
CA PHE A 76 6.87 -3.45 -3.61
C PHE A 76 6.84 -4.55 -4.68
N ASN A 77 5.65 -4.83 -5.23
CA ASN A 77 5.47 -5.83 -6.29
C ASN A 77 6.25 -5.47 -7.55
N MET A 78 6.17 -4.21 -7.98
CA MET A 78 6.89 -3.73 -9.16
C MET A 78 8.41 -3.79 -9.01
N LEU A 79 8.95 -3.43 -7.83
CA LEU A 79 10.37 -3.58 -7.56
C LEU A 79 10.83 -5.04 -7.67
N PHE A 80 10.01 -5.97 -7.22
CA PHE A 80 10.29 -7.38 -7.33
C PHE A 80 10.20 -7.87 -8.78
N LEU A 81 9.18 -7.45 -9.52
CA LEU A 81 8.99 -7.76 -10.94
C LEU A 81 10.10 -7.17 -11.82
N GLU A 82 10.58 -5.97 -11.51
CA GLU A 82 11.72 -5.35 -12.20
C GLU A 82 12.98 -6.25 -12.11
N GLU A 83 13.20 -6.93 -10.97
CA GLU A 83 14.30 -7.88 -10.82
C GLU A 83 14.08 -9.16 -11.66
N ILE A 84 12.82 -9.62 -11.80
CA ILE A 84 12.47 -10.74 -12.67
C ILE A 84 12.70 -10.35 -14.13
N TRP A 85 12.10 -9.27 -14.60
CA TRP A 85 12.16 -8.84 -16.00
C TRP A 85 13.57 -8.49 -16.46
N SER A 86 14.39 -7.94 -15.57
CA SER A 86 15.80 -7.67 -15.85
C SER A 86 16.69 -8.92 -15.78
N ARG A 87 16.13 -10.10 -15.47
CA ARG A 87 16.85 -11.36 -15.22
C ARG A 87 17.98 -11.23 -14.20
N ASN A 88 17.81 -10.30 -13.24
CA ASN A 88 18.85 -9.97 -12.26
C ASN A 88 18.87 -10.89 -11.02
N PHE A 89 17.91 -11.79 -10.88
CA PHE A 89 17.87 -12.70 -9.74
C PHE A 89 19.11 -13.54 -9.61
N THR A 90 19.66 -14.02 -10.73
CA THR A 90 20.93 -14.78 -10.72
C THR A 90 22.04 -13.98 -10.05
N ASN A 91 22.19 -12.70 -10.39
CA ASN A 91 23.20 -11.83 -9.80
C ASN A 91 22.95 -11.56 -8.32
N LEU A 92 21.67 -11.38 -7.92
CA LEU A 92 21.29 -11.20 -6.52
C LEU A 92 21.63 -12.43 -5.66
N PHE A 93 21.48 -13.64 -6.22
CA PHE A 93 21.76 -14.89 -5.47
C PHE A 93 23.24 -15.29 -5.47
N ILE A 94 24.03 -14.87 -6.44
CA ILE A 94 25.50 -15.01 -6.41
C ILE A 94 26.09 -14.00 -5.41
N SER A 95 25.43 -12.86 -5.19
CA SER A 95 25.87 -11.86 -4.23
C SER A 95 25.71 -12.37 -2.78
N PRO A 96 26.50 -11.85 -1.82
CA PRO A 96 26.41 -12.27 -0.42
C PRO A 96 25.17 -11.71 0.32
N LEU A 97 24.09 -11.38 -0.41
CA LEU A 97 22.84 -10.85 0.13
C LEU A 97 21.98 -11.95 0.74
N LYS A 98 21.46 -11.71 1.93
CA LYS A 98 20.43 -12.56 2.52
C LYS A 98 19.06 -12.14 2.00
N VAL A 99 18.14 -13.09 1.88
CA VAL A 99 16.74 -12.83 1.46
C VAL A 99 16.07 -11.75 2.31
N SER A 100 16.31 -11.76 3.62
CA SER A 100 15.81 -10.71 4.53
C SER A 100 16.40 -9.33 4.24
N GLU A 101 17.64 -9.24 3.74
CA GLU A 101 18.29 -7.97 3.35
C GLU A 101 17.68 -7.45 2.05
N ILE A 102 17.34 -8.36 1.12
CA ILE A 102 16.61 -8.00 -0.12
C ILE A 102 15.23 -7.44 0.22
N ILE A 103 14.43 -8.17 1.03
CA ILE A 103 13.10 -7.70 1.43
C ILE A 103 13.18 -6.33 2.11
N ALA A 104 14.11 -6.13 3.04
CA ALA A 104 14.27 -4.87 3.74
C ALA A 104 14.63 -3.71 2.79
N ALA A 105 15.51 -3.95 1.81
CA ALA A 105 15.87 -2.95 0.81
C ALA A 105 14.70 -2.60 -0.10
N LEU A 106 13.96 -3.61 -0.59
CA LEU A 106 12.76 -3.40 -1.41
C LEU A 106 11.66 -2.66 -0.63
N THR A 107 11.45 -3.02 0.65
CA THR A 107 10.51 -2.31 1.53
C THR A 107 10.89 -0.84 1.67
N ALA A 108 12.15 -0.53 1.98
CA ALA A 108 12.61 0.86 2.10
C ALA A 108 12.44 1.63 0.78
N THR A 109 12.74 0.99 -0.35
CA THR A 109 12.57 1.60 -1.68
C THR A 109 11.10 1.81 -2.02
N ALA A 110 10.23 0.85 -1.70
CA ALA A 110 8.78 0.98 -1.89
C ALA A 110 8.21 2.16 -1.11
N LEU A 111 8.68 2.41 0.11
CA LEU A 111 8.28 3.60 0.88
C LEU A 111 8.63 4.90 0.14
N ILE A 112 9.86 5.00 -0.35
CA ILE A 112 10.29 6.21 -1.11
C ILE A 112 9.45 6.37 -2.39
N ARG A 113 9.19 5.30 -3.15
CA ARG A 113 8.31 5.35 -4.33
C ARG A 113 6.90 5.82 -3.98
N THR A 114 6.34 5.30 -2.88
CA THR A 114 5.02 5.68 -2.38
C THR A 114 4.99 7.17 -2.01
N LEU A 115 6.00 7.66 -1.30
CA LEU A 115 6.09 9.07 -0.91
C LEU A 115 6.26 10.00 -2.13
N ILE A 116 7.07 9.63 -3.12
CA ILE A 116 7.22 10.40 -4.37
C ILE A 116 5.87 10.55 -5.07
N GLY A 117 5.03 9.52 -5.06
CA GLY A 117 3.71 9.57 -5.68
C GLY A 117 2.69 10.37 -4.89
N ILE A 118 2.58 10.10 -3.58
CA ILE A 118 1.48 10.64 -2.77
C ILE A 118 1.70 12.09 -2.32
N VAL A 119 2.94 12.52 -2.09
CA VAL A 119 3.23 13.88 -1.60
C VAL A 119 2.74 14.97 -2.57
N PRO A 120 3.01 14.91 -3.89
CA PRO A 120 2.46 15.88 -4.83
C PRO A 120 0.93 15.91 -4.84
N ALA A 121 0.29 14.76 -4.72
CA ALA A 121 -1.14 14.62 -4.69
C ALA A 121 -1.77 15.27 -3.43
N ILE A 122 -1.15 15.08 -2.26
CA ILE A 122 -1.55 15.75 -1.01
C ILE A 122 -1.38 17.28 -1.13
N LEU A 123 -0.28 17.74 -1.73
CA LEU A 123 -0.02 19.17 -1.93
C LEU A 123 -1.06 19.83 -2.87
N ILE A 124 -1.68 19.07 -3.77
CA ILE A 124 -2.78 19.53 -4.62
C ILE A 124 -4.10 19.47 -3.85
N ALA A 125 -4.34 18.43 -3.04
CA ALA A 125 -5.61 18.26 -2.32
C ALA A 125 -5.92 19.42 -1.39
N ALA A 126 -4.96 19.95 -0.66
CA ALA A 126 -5.15 21.01 0.30
C ALA A 126 -5.64 22.33 -0.35
N PRO A 127 -4.96 22.94 -1.34
CA PRO A 127 -5.38 24.24 -1.90
C PRO A 127 -6.59 24.14 -2.83
N PHE A 128 -6.80 23.02 -3.53
CA PHE A 128 -7.89 22.90 -4.49
C PHE A 128 -9.20 22.40 -3.90
N PHE A 129 -9.14 21.58 -2.86
CA PHE A 129 -10.31 20.93 -2.28
C PHE A 129 -10.48 21.19 -0.78
N GLY A 130 -9.57 21.95 -0.14
CA GLY A 130 -9.67 22.32 1.27
C GLY A 130 -9.50 21.13 2.25
N VAL A 131 -8.92 20.01 1.80
CA VAL A 131 -8.74 18.81 2.61
C VAL A 131 -7.29 18.68 3.06
N SER A 132 -7.07 18.59 4.36
CA SER A 132 -5.76 18.42 4.97
C SER A 132 -5.67 17.10 5.75
N LEU A 133 -4.69 16.27 5.42
CA LEU A 133 -4.41 15.09 6.25
C LEU A 133 -3.95 15.45 7.67
N LEU A 134 -3.47 16.68 7.87
CA LEU A 134 -3.04 17.14 9.19
C LEU A 134 -4.20 17.26 10.18
N ASP A 135 -5.45 17.32 9.70
CA ASP A 135 -6.65 17.31 10.53
C ASP A 135 -6.81 16.01 11.33
N LEU A 136 -6.13 14.93 10.92
CA LEU A 136 -6.02 13.67 11.67
C LEU A 136 -5.05 13.77 12.86
N GLY A 137 -4.33 14.87 13.01
CA GLY A 137 -3.42 15.12 14.12
C GLY A 137 -2.32 14.07 14.26
N PRO A 138 -1.85 13.78 15.50
CA PRO A 138 -0.78 12.80 15.75
C PRO A 138 -1.14 11.37 15.32
N SER A 139 -2.43 11.03 15.24
CA SER A 139 -2.93 9.71 14.80
C SER A 139 -2.56 9.40 13.36
N LEU A 140 -2.35 10.43 12.52
CA LEU A 140 -1.96 10.27 11.11
C LEU A 140 -0.74 9.36 10.94
N MET A 141 0.29 9.52 11.77
CA MET A 141 1.51 8.70 11.65
C MET A 141 1.25 7.22 11.95
N LEU A 142 0.41 6.93 12.94
CA LEU A 142 0.04 5.54 13.28
C LEU A 142 -0.83 4.92 12.20
N LEU A 143 -1.76 5.69 11.61
CA LEU A 143 -2.62 5.26 10.52
C LEU A 143 -1.79 4.97 9.25
N LEU A 144 -0.87 5.87 8.88
CA LEU A 144 0.04 5.67 7.75
C LEU A 144 0.96 4.46 7.96
N LEU A 145 1.52 4.31 9.18
CA LEU A 145 2.33 3.14 9.50
C LEU A 145 1.52 1.84 9.37
N SER A 146 0.30 1.83 9.89
CA SER A 146 -0.61 0.69 9.82
C SER A 146 -0.96 0.33 8.37
N LEU A 147 -1.29 1.32 7.54
CA LEU A 147 -1.55 1.15 6.12
C LEU A 147 -0.31 0.66 5.37
N TYR A 148 0.87 1.19 5.71
CA TYR A 148 2.12 0.76 5.09
C TYR A 148 2.44 -0.71 5.40
N ILE A 149 2.31 -1.13 6.66
CA ILE A 149 2.52 -2.53 7.07
C ILE A 149 1.55 -3.46 6.33
N PHE A 150 0.29 -3.07 6.20
CA PHE A 150 -0.69 -3.85 5.46
C PHE A 150 -0.39 -3.90 3.97
N GLY A 151 0.03 -2.80 3.37
CA GLY A 151 0.50 -2.75 1.99
C GLY A 151 1.68 -3.69 1.72
N MET A 152 2.66 -3.71 2.65
CA MET A 152 3.80 -4.65 2.57
C MET A 152 3.35 -6.10 2.75
N THR A 153 2.36 -6.36 3.60
CA THR A 153 1.75 -7.69 3.77
C THR A 153 1.18 -8.20 2.45
N LEU A 154 0.37 -7.39 1.79
CA LEU A 154 -0.21 -7.72 0.49
C LEU A 154 0.89 -7.92 -0.58
N GLY A 155 1.87 -7.03 -0.59
CA GLY A 155 3.02 -7.14 -1.49
C GLY A 155 3.78 -8.46 -1.32
N LEU A 156 4.07 -8.85 -0.08
CA LEU A 156 4.74 -10.14 0.22
C LEU A 156 3.90 -11.35 -0.20
N LEU A 157 2.58 -11.32 -0.01
CA LEU A 157 1.68 -12.39 -0.43
C LEU A 157 1.67 -12.54 -1.95
N VAL A 158 1.58 -11.44 -2.68
CA VAL A 158 1.61 -11.45 -4.15
C VAL A 158 2.97 -11.95 -4.66
N VAL A 159 4.07 -11.44 -4.11
CA VAL A 159 5.42 -11.91 -4.47
C VAL A 159 5.59 -13.41 -4.17
N SER A 160 4.98 -13.90 -3.09
CA SER A 160 4.95 -15.34 -2.79
C SER A 160 4.24 -16.14 -3.88
N GLY A 161 3.18 -15.58 -4.44
CA GLY A 161 2.47 -16.15 -5.58
C GLY A 161 3.28 -16.08 -6.87
N LEU A 162 3.96 -14.96 -7.14
CA LEU A 162 4.86 -14.80 -8.29
C LEU A 162 5.97 -15.86 -8.30
N LEU A 163 6.54 -16.16 -7.13
CA LEU A 163 7.56 -17.21 -6.98
C LEU A 163 7.02 -18.61 -7.24
N ARG A 164 5.73 -18.87 -7.06
CA ARG A 164 5.10 -20.19 -7.25
C ARG A 164 4.49 -20.39 -8.62
N TYR A 165 3.83 -19.35 -9.13
CA TYR A 165 2.95 -19.42 -10.30
C TYR A 165 3.48 -18.58 -11.48
N GLY A 166 4.60 -17.89 -11.29
CA GLY A 166 5.23 -17.08 -12.32
C GLY A 166 4.61 -15.68 -12.47
N PRO A 167 5.09 -14.90 -13.48
CA PRO A 167 4.74 -13.48 -13.66
C PRO A 167 3.26 -13.21 -13.87
N ALA A 168 2.49 -14.15 -14.44
CA ALA A 168 1.04 -14.00 -14.63
C ALA A 168 0.26 -13.74 -13.32
N PHE A 169 0.84 -14.10 -12.16
CA PHE A 169 0.26 -13.83 -10.87
C PHE A 169 0.25 -12.33 -10.50
N GLU A 170 0.92 -11.47 -11.28
CA GLU A 170 0.87 -10.01 -11.12
C GLU A 170 -0.56 -9.47 -11.11
N ASN A 171 -1.44 -10.02 -11.95
CA ASN A 171 -2.84 -9.60 -12.00
C ASN A 171 -3.55 -9.71 -10.64
N VAL A 172 -3.13 -10.63 -9.78
CA VAL A 172 -3.66 -10.78 -8.42
C VAL A 172 -3.31 -9.58 -7.54
N ALA A 173 -2.19 -8.90 -7.78
CA ALA A 173 -1.84 -7.68 -7.07
C ALA A 173 -2.90 -6.59 -7.24
N TRP A 174 -3.32 -6.37 -8.48
CA TRP A 174 -4.35 -5.38 -8.83
C TRP A 174 -5.73 -5.82 -8.33
N SER A 175 -6.12 -7.06 -8.64
CA SER A 175 -7.42 -7.60 -8.28
C SER A 175 -7.66 -7.62 -6.77
N SER A 176 -6.65 -7.97 -5.98
CA SER A 176 -6.76 -7.99 -4.51
C SER A 176 -7.01 -6.60 -3.93
N LEU A 177 -6.33 -5.59 -4.44
CA LEU A 177 -6.51 -4.22 -4.00
C LEU A 177 -7.91 -3.70 -4.38
N PHE A 178 -8.38 -3.94 -5.59
CA PHE A 178 -9.75 -3.56 -5.99
C PHE A 178 -10.82 -4.26 -5.14
N LEU A 179 -10.62 -5.54 -4.80
CA LEU A 179 -11.52 -6.29 -3.91
C LEU A 179 -11.51 -5.74 -2.47
N LEU A 180 -10.36 -5.30 -1.99
CA LEU A 180 -10.24 -4.74 -0.65
C LEU A 180 -10.89 -3.35 -0.52
N ALA A 181 -11.10 -2.61 -1.59
CA ALA A 181 -11.74 -1.30 -1.54
C ALA A 181 -13.16 -1.37 -0.94
N PRO A 182 -14.09 -2.21 -1.43
CA PRO A 182 -15.39 -2.36 -0.82
C PRO A 182 -15.35 -3.07 0.55
N LEU A 183 -14.54 -4.11 0.70
CA LEU A 183 -14.48 -4.86 1.97
C LEU A 183 -13.82 -4.09 3.12
N GLY A 184 -12.91 -3.20 2.83
CA GLY A 184 -12.21 -2.37 3.81
C GLY A 184 -13.02 -1.18 4.32
N CYS A 185 -14.27 -1.02 3.90
CA CYS A 185 -15.17 0.07 4.31
C CYS A 185 -14.53 1.47 4.16
N ILE A 186 -13.81 1.68 3.04
CA ILE A 186 -12.99 2.89 2.84
C ILE A 186 -13.87 4.12 2.74
N TYR A 187 -14.91 4.06 1.91
CA TYR A 187 -15.76 5.20 1.57
C TYR A 187 -17.08 5.28 2.35
N TYR A 188 -17.41 4.23 3.11
CA TYR A 188 -18.66 4.12 3.87
C TYR A 188 -18.43 3.37 5.19
N PRO A 189 -19.27 3.56 6.20
CA PRO A 189 -19.14 2.88 7.48
C PRO A 189 -19.49 1.39 7.39
N LEU A 190 -18.94 0.60 8.30
CA LEU A 190 -19.14 -0.84 8.38
C LEU A 190 -20.64 -1.23 8.46
N SER A 191 -21.45 -0.41 9.11
CA SER A 191 -22.89 -0.64 9.30
C SER A 191 -23.71 -0.69 8.00
N ILE A 192 -23.17 -0.23 6.87
CA ILE A 192 -23.85 -0.30 5.57
C ILE A 192 -23.77 -1.70 4.95
N LEU A 193 -22.75 -2.49 5.34
CA LEU A 193 -22.60 -3.84 4.80
C LEU A 193 -23.66 -4.79 5.41
N PRO A 194 -24.10 -5.82 4.67
CA PRO A 194 -24.89 -6.91 5.23
C PRO A 194 -24.17 -7.62 6.39
N ASP A 195 -24.88 -8.12 7.39
CA ASP A 195 -24.31 -8.71 8.62
C ASP A 195 -23.27 -9.80 8.37
N TRP A 196 -23.49 -10.66 7.36
CA TRP A 196 -22.53 -11.70 6.99
C TRP A 196 -21.23 -11.13 6.44
N LEU A 197 -21.31 -9.99 5.74
CA LEU A 197 -20.13 -9.34 5.14
C LEU A 197 -19.38 -8.48 6.18
N GLN A 198 -20.09 -7.91 7.17
CA GLN A 198 -19.48 -7.20 8.30
C GLN A 198 -18.48 -8.09 9.02
N LYS A 199 -18.86 -9.35 9.33
CA LYS A 199 -17.98 -10.33 10.00
C LYS A 199 -16.68 -10.61 9.21
N ILE A 200 -16.77 -10.61 7.89
CA ILE A 200 -15.58 -10.78 7.03
C ILE A 200 -14.75 -9.50 7.02
N ALA A 201 -15.40 -8.36 6.94
CA ALA A 201 -14.76 -7.06 6.92
C ALA A 201 -14.01 -6.76 8.23
N GLU A 202 -14.58 -7.12 9.39
CA GLU A 202 -13.94 -6.97 10.70
C GLU A 202 -12.61 -7.76 10.83
N ALA A 203 -12.39 -8.78 10.02
CA ALA A 203 -11.11 -9.47 9.98
C ALA A 203 -10.02 -8.63 9.27
N LEU A 204 -10.36 -7.55 8.59
CA LEU A 204 -9.42 -6.71 7.88
C LEU A 204 -8.98 -5.51 8.75
N PRO A 205 -7.68 -5.22 8.83
CA PRO A 205 -7.18 -4.05 9.57
C PRO A 205 -7.67 -2.72 8.98
N LEU A 206 -8.03 -2.71 7.68
CA LEU A 206 -8.53 -1.53 6.97
C LEU A 206 -9.80 -0.96 7.62
N VAL A 207 -10.74 -1.82 8.01
CA VAL A 207 -12.00 -1.38 8.62
C VAL A 207 -11.74 -0.52 9.85
N TYR A 208 -10.86 -0.96 10.74
CA TYR A 208 -10.53 -0.22 11.96
C TYR A 208 -9.79 1.10 11.65
N ILE A 209 -8.95 1.12 10.62
CA ILE A 209 -8.25 2.33 10.19
C ILE A 209 -9.24 3.36 9.66
N PHE A 210 -10.15 2.97 8.75
CA PHE A 210 -11.09 3.90 8.13
C PHE A 210 -12.25 4.29 9.05
N GLU A 211 -12.66 3.43 9.98
CA GLU A 211 -13.58 3.83 11.06
C GLU A 211 -12.93 4.85 11.99
N GLU A 212 -11.62 4.69 12.27
CA GLU A 212 -10.89 5.68 13.06
C GLU A 212 -10.78 7.03 12.35
N VAL A 213 -10.46 7.04 11.06
CA VAL A 213 -10.43 8.26 10.24
C VAL A 213 -11.78 8.98 10.30
N ARG A 214 -12.89 8.25 10.17
CA ARG A 214 -14.25 8.82 10.28
C ARG A 214 -14.52 9.36 11.68
N SER A 215 -14.15 8.64 12.74
CA SER A 215 -14.32 9.07 14.13
C SER A 215 -13.58 10.39 14.40
N ILE A 216 -12.35 10.52 13.93
CA ILE A 216 -11.56 11.74 14.09
C ILE A 216 -12.19 12.90 13.32
N LEU A 217 -12.53 12.71 12.05
CA LEU A 217 -13.01 13.78 11.18
C LEU A 217 -14.45 14.21 11.49
N LEU A 218 -15.33 13.30 11.97
CA LEU A 218 -16.71 13.64 12.33
C LEU A 218 -16.86 14.15 13.75
N ASN A 219 -16.17 13.49 14.70
CA ASN A 219 -16.44 13.65 16.12
C ASN A 219 -15.27 14.33 16.86
N ASN A 220 -14.13 14.56 16.20
CA ASN A 220 -12.87 14.98 16.82
C ASN A 220 -12.43 14.05 17.98
N VAL A 221 -12.79 12.76 17.92
CA VAL A 221 -12.48 11.78 18.96
C VAL A 221 -11.54 10.72 18.42
N VAL A 222 -10.41 10.52 19.12
CA VAL A 222 -9.46 9.45 18.82
C VAL A 222 -9.84 8.20 19.61
N ASN A 223 -10.16 7.13 18.89
CA ASN A 223 -10.46 5.83 19.48
C ASN A 223 -9.25 4.89 19.39
N TYR A 224 -8.41 4.91 20.40
CA TYR A 224 -7.22 4.06 20.44
C TYR A 224 -7.51 2.56 20.31
N SER A 225 -8.72 2.10 20.65
CA SER A 225 -9.11 0.70 20.49
C SER A 225 -9.07 0.26 19.01
N ASN A 226 -9.53 1.13 18.09
CA ASN A 226 -9.46 0.86 16.65
C ASN A 226 -8.00 0.77 16.17
N ILE A 227 -7.17 1.71 16.58
CA ILE A 227 -5.74 1.73 16.20
C ILE A 227 -5.04 0.45 16.69
N ILE A 228 -5.28 0.05 17.95
CA ILE A 228 -4.69 -1.14 18.53
C ILE A 228 -5.19 -2.41 17.82
N SER A 229 -6.47 -2.48 17.48
CA SER A 229 -7.06 -3.62 16.74
C SER A 229 -6.46 -3.73 15.34
N ALA A 230 -6.32 -2.60 14.62
CA ALA A 230 -5.66 -2.56 13.34
C ALA A 230 -4.20 -3.04 13.42
N LEU A 231 -3.43 -2.58 14.40
CA LEU A 231 -2.04 -2.97 14.58
C LEU A 231 -1.89 -4.46 14.94
N LYS A 232 -2.77 -5.02 15.79
CA LYS A 232 -2.77 -6.46 16.12
C LYS A 232 -3.01 -7.32 14.88
N LEU A 233 -4.04 -6.98 14.09
CA LEU A 233 -4.33 -7.68 12.84
C LEU A 233 -3.19 -7.54 11.83
N ASN A 234 -2.63 -6.35 11.68
CA ASN A 234 -1.48 -6.11 10.82
C ASN A 234 -0.28 -6.97 11.21
N MET A 235 0.04 -7.06 12.50
CA MET A 235 1.15 -7.89 12.98
C MET A 235 0.91 -9.37 12.64
N PHE A 236 -0.31 -9.86 12.86
CA PHE A 236 -0.69 -11.23 12.54
C PHE A 236 -0.53 -11.52 11.04
N TYR A 237 -1.09 -10.67 10.17
CA TYR A 237 -1.00 -10.84 8.72
C TYR A 237 0.42 -10.67 8.19
N PHE A 238 1.18 -9.72 8.74
CA PHE A 238 2.56 -9.48 8.34
C PHE A 238 3.47 -10.66 8.67
N VAL A 239 3.38 -11.21 9.88
CA VAL A 239 4.13 -12.41 10.26
C VAL A 239 3.74 -13.60 9.37
N SER A 240 2.44 -13.79 9.14
CA SER A 240 1.92 -14.85 8.26
C SER A 240 2.46 -14.70 6.84
N SER A 241 2.46 -13.48 6.29
CA SER A 241 2.98 -13.21 4.93
C SER A 241 4.47 -13.48 4.80
N ILE A 242 5.26 -13.15 5.83
CA ILE A 242 6.68 -13.49 5.88
C ILE A 242 6.89 -15.01 5.84
N LEU A 243 6.15 -15.78 6.63
CA LEU A 243 6.25 -17.24 6.66
C LEU A 243 5.89 -17.86 5.30
N ILE A 244 4.79 -17.38 4.69
CA ILE A 244 4.36 -17.80 3.35
C ILE A 244 5.44 -17.47 2.31
N PHE A 245 6.01 -16.27 2.38
CA PHE A 245 7.08 -15.85 1.48
C PHE A 245 8.29 -16.76 1.59
N TYR A 246 8.81 -17.03 2.79
CA TYR A 246 9.95 -17.92 2.97
C TYR A 246 9.65 -19.35 2.50
N SER A 247 8.45 -19.85 2.73
CA SER A 247 8.00 -21.15 2.22
C SER A 247 8.03 -21.19 0.70
N SER A 248 7.46 -20.16 0.05
CA SER A 248 7.41 -20.04 -1.42
C SER A 248 8.80 -19.89 -2.01
N PHE A 249 9.64 -19.06 -1.41
CA PHE A 249 11.03 -18.85 -1.83
C PHE A 249 11.86 -20.17 -1.74
N ASN A 250 11.76 -20.90 -0.63
CA ASN A 250 12.46 -22.15 -0.47
C ASN A 250 11.98 -23.23 -1.47
N SER A 251 10.67 -23.24 -1.77
CA SER A 251 10.10 -24.12 -2.79
C SER A 251 10.63 -23.78 -4.18
N ALA A 252 10.61 -22.51 -4.56
CA ALA A 252 11.11 -22.01 -5.83
C ALA A 252 12.61 -22.30 -6.00
N ARG A 253 13.41 -22.13 -4.92
CA ARG A 253 14.84 -22.47 -4.90
C ARG A 253 15.10 -23.97 -5.13
N LYS A 254 14.32 -24.82 -4.48
CA LYS A 254 14.47 -26.29 -4.63
C LYS A 254 14.09 -26.77 -6.03
N LYS A 255 13.11 -26.12 -6.66
CA LYS A 255 12.63 -26.46 -8.02
C LYS A 255 13.48 -25.83 -9.13
N GLY A 256 14.43 -24.94 -8.81
CA GLY A 256 15.22 -24.20 -9.79
C GLY A 256 14.45 -23.13 -10.56
N THR A 257 13.18 -22.87 -10.19
CA THR A 257 12.31 -21.90 -10.90
C THR A 257 12.75 -20.45 -10.69
N LEU A 258 13.62 -20.17 -9.73
CA LEU A 258 14.16 -18.81 -9.52
C LEU A 258 14.99 -18.28 -10.72
N ILE A 259 15.54 -19.19 -11.54
CA ILE A 259 16.36 -18.82 -12.70
C ILE A 259 15.46 -18.68 -13.93
N ASN A 260 14.35 -19.41 -13.99
CA ASN A 260 13.45 -19.50 -15.16
C ASN A 260 12.12 -18.77 -14.95
N VAL A 261 12.04 -17.85 -13.99
CA VAL A 261 10.80 -17.08 -13.68
C VAL A 261 10.37 -16.17 -14.84
N GLY A 262 11.04 -16.20 -15.97
CA GLY A 262 10.70 -15.38 -17.15
C GLY A 262 10.32 -16.15 -18.41
N GLU A 263 10.14 -17.48 -18.32
CA GLU A 263 9.67 -18.32 -19.46
C GLU A 263 8.23 -18.77 -19.27
#